data_503db12009e9cef91cfdabc952f01b96
#
_entry.id   503db12009e9cef91cfdabc952f01b96
#
_cell.length_a   1.000
_cell.length_b   1.000
_cell.length_c   1.000
_cell.angle_alpha   90.00
_cell.angle_beta   90.00
_cell.angle_gamma   90.00
#
_symmetry.space_group_name_H-M   'P 1'
#
loop_
_entity.id
_entity.type
_entity.pdbx_description
1 polymer ?
#
loop_
_entity_poly.entity_id
_entity_poly.type
_entity_poly.pdbx_seq_one_letter_code
_entity_poly.pdbx_strand_id
1 'polypeptide(L)'
;MNLNEIEHRIFNIENNLDFQSVAFDVFKHQYHNCSTYNKYCNLLKIELNTVQRIEDIPFLPIQFFKTQKIISGDFEQEITFSSSGTSGAITSKHYLKDVNVYEKSFIKAFESFYPNWK
;
A
#
# COMPACT_ATOMS: atom_id res chain seq x y z
N MET A 1 10.42 7.62 -10.04
CA MET A 1 9.04 8.14 -9.99
C MET A 1 8.76 8.67 -8.60
N ASN A 2 8.23 9.88 -8.49
CA ASN A 2 7.94 10.47 -7.18
C ASN A 2 6.55 10.05 -6.68
N LEU A 3 6.29 10.33 -5.39
CA LEU A 3 5.03 9.93 -4.75
C LEU A 3 3.79 10.57 -5.39
N ASN A 4 3.90 11.82 -5.84
CA ASN A 4 2.78 12.51 -6.47
C ASN A 4 2.39 11.87 -7.80
N GLU A 5 3.37 11.43 -8.58
CA GLU A 5 3.12 10.72 -9.83
C GLU A 5 2.47 9.36 -9.57
N ILE A 6 2.95 8.62 -8.57
CA ILE A 6 2.36 7.33 -8.19
C ILE A 6 0.91 7.52 -7.75
N GLU A 7 0.66 8.49 -6.88
CA GLU A 7 -0.70 8.80 -6.41
C GLU A 7 -1.63 9.13 -7.58
N HIS A 8 -1.18 10.01 -8.48
CA HIS A 8 -1.98 10.38 -9.65
C HIS A 8 -2.32 9.14 -10.49
N ARG A 9 -1.35 8.27 -10.74
CA ARG A 9 -1.56 7.09 -11.55
C ARG A 9 -2.48 6.07 -10.89
N ILE A 10 -2.40 5.91 -9.56
CA ILE A 10 -3.29 5.00 -8.82
C ILE A 10 -4.74 5.42 -9.00
N PHE A 11 -5.03 6.71 -8.94
CA PHE A 11 -6.40 7.21 -9.04
C PHE A 11 -6.90 7.37 -10.48
N ASN A 12 -6.07 7.08 -11.48
CA ASN A 12 -6.41 7.19 -12.89
C ASN A 12 -6.23 5.87 -13.66
N ILE A 13 -6.37 4.74 -12.99
CA ILE A 13 -6.35 3.42 -13.61
C ILE A 13 -7.65 3.22 -14.38
N GLU A 14 -7.55 2.92 -15.68
CA GLU A 14 -8.71 2.74 -16.56
C GLU A 14 -8.83 1.31 -17.11
N ASN A 15 -7.73 0.54 -17.10
CA ASN A 15 -7.70 -0.80 -17.70
C ASN A 15 -6.65 -1.69 -17.02
N ASN A 16 -6.58 -2.95 -17.43
CA ASN A 16 -5.64 -3.92 -16.86
C ASN A 16 -4.18 -3.55 -17.09
N LEU A 17 -3.84 -2.97 -18.24
CA LEU A 17 -2.46 -2.58 -18.52
C LEU A 17 -2.01 -1.44 -17.59
N ASP A 18 -2.89 -0.48 -17.37
CA ASP A 18 -2.64 0.58 -16.39
C ASP A 18 -2.44 0.01 -14.99
N PHE A 19 -3.31 -0.90 -14.58
CA PHE A 19 -3.22 -1.54 -13.27
C PHE A 19 -1.88 -2.26 -13.11
N GLN A 20 -1.48 -3.07 -14.08
CA GLN A 20 -0.22 -3.80 -14.02
C GLN A 20 0.98 -2.86 -13.95
N SER A 21 0.99 -1.83 -14.78
CA SER A 21 2.08 -0.85 -14.78
C SER A 21 2.20 -0.13 -13.44
N VAL A 22 1.08 0.31 -12.87
CA VAL A 22 1.07 0.98 -11.58
C VAL A 22 1.48 0.02 -10.47
N ALA A 23 1.00 -1.23 -10.50
CA ALA A 23 1.35 -2.24 -9.50
C ALA A 23 2.85 -2.49 -9.46
N PHE A 24 3.52 -2.57 -10.60
CA PHE A 24 4.97 -2.72 -10.65
C PHE A 24 5.70 -1.50 -10.09
N ASP A 25 5.23 -0.31 -10.39
CA ASP A 25 5.85 0.91 -9.87
C ASP A 25 5.66 1.03 -8.35
N VAL A 26 4.49 0.68 -7.84
CA VAL A 26 4.24 0.63 -6.39
C VAL A 26 5.14 -0.42 -5.73
N PHE A 27 5.26 -1.61 -6.33
CA PHE A 27 6.15 -2.65 -5.83
C PHE A 27 7.59 -2.14 -5.71
N LYS A 28 8.12 -1.52 -6.76
CA LYS A 28 9.48 -0.97 -6.76
C LYS A 28 9.65 0.11 -5.69
N HIS A 29 8.65 0.99 -5.58
CA HIS A 29 8.68 2.04 -4.56
C HIS A 29 8.72 1.44 -3.15
N GLN A 30 7.87 0.47 -2.87
CA GLN A 30 7.82 -0.19 -1.56
C GLN A 30 9.10 -0.97 -1.28
N TYR A 31 9.64 -1.67 -2.28
CA TYR A 31 10.89 -2.40 -2.15
C TYR A 31 12.03 -1.47 -1.71
N HIS A 32 12.12 -0.29 -2.29
CA HIS A 32 13.20 0.67 -1.98
C HIS A 32 12.95 1.49 -0.72
N ASN A 33 11.70 1.73 -0.35
CA ASN A 33 11.36 2.73 0.67
C ASN A 33 10.73 2.16 1.93
N CYS A 34 10.19 0.95 1.90
CA CYS A 34 9.64 0.29 3.08
C CYS A 34 10.62 -0.75 3.60
N SER A 35 11.31 -0.44 4.70
CA SER A 35 12.37 -1.30 5.22
C SER A 35 11.87 -2.70 5.58
N THR A 36 10.67 -2.80 6.15
CA THR A 36 10.07 -4.09 6.50
C THR A 36 9.79 -4.92 5.25
N TYR A 37 9.23 -4.31 4.23
CA TYR A 37 8.95 -5.00 2.97
C TYR A 37 10.25 -5.45 2.27
N ASN A 38 11.26 -4.58 2.26
CA ASN A 38 12.57 -4.91 1.68
C ASN A 38 13.18 -6.15 2.36
N LYS A 39 13.17 -6.18 3.70
CA LYS A 39 13.67 -7.33 4.45
C LYS A 39 12.88 -8.60 4.14
N TYR A 40 11.56 -8.48 4.03
CA TYR A 40 10.69 -9.60 3.70
C TYR A 40 11.02 -10.17 2.31
N CYS A 41 11.17 -9.30 1.31
CA CYS A 41 11.56 -9.72 -0.04
C CYS A 41 12.92 -10.41 -0.02
N ASN A 42 13.89 -9.88 0.73
CA ASN A 42 15.22 -10.47 0.83
C ASN A 42 15.19 -11.86 1.49
N LEU A 43 14.35 -12.05 2.51
CA LEU A 43 14.16 -13.35 3.15
C LEU A 43 13.58 -14.38 2.18
N LEU A 44 12.70 -13.95 1.28
CA LEU A 44 12.13 -14.79 0.24
C LEU A 44 13.05 -14.95 -0.97
N LYS A 45 14.21 -14.28 -0.96
CA LYS A 45 15.17 -14.26 -2.08
C LYS A 45 14.56 -13.70 -3.36
N ILE A 46 13.69 -12.70 -3.23
CA ILE A 46 13.05 -12.00 -4.34
C ILE A 46 13.85 -10.74 -4.65
N GLU A 47 14.31 -10.63 -5.90
CA GLU A 47 14.99 -9.45 -6.42
C GLU A 47 14.07 -8.69 -7.40
N LEU A 48 14.31 -7.39 -7.56
CA LEU A 48 13.46 -6.55 -8.44
C LEU A 48 13.39 -7.10 -9.86
N ASN A 49 14.50 -7.54 -10.40
CA ASN A 49 14.58 -8.01 -11.79
C ASN A 49 13.96 -9.39 -12.01
N THR A 50 13.66 -10.13 -10.96
CA THR A 50 13.02 -11.45 -11.07
C THR A 50 11.49 -11.35 -11.05
N VAL A 51 10.95 -10.19 -10.70
CA VAL A 51 9.51 -9.94 -10.69
C VAL A 51 9.10 -9.41 -12.07
N GLN A 52 8.47 -10.25 -12.87
CA GLN A 52 8.07 -9.92 -14.25
C GLN A 52 6.57 -9.92 -14.45
N ARG A 53 5.81 -10.56 -13.55
CA ARG A 53 4.35 -10.63 -13.59
C ARG A 53 3.79 -10.16 -12.27
N ILE A 54 2.52 -9.75 -12.26
CA ILE A 54 1.83 -9.36 -11.02
C ILE A 54 1.89 -10.49 -9.99
N GLU A 55 1.72 -11.73 -10.44
CA GLU A 55 1.73 -12.91 -9.57
C GLU A 55 3.07 -13.13 -8.86
N ASP A 56 4.14 -12.55 -9.40
CA ASP A 56 5.47 -12.65 -8.80
C ASP A 56 5.69 -11.65 -7.65
N ILE A 57 4.85 -10.63 -7.53
CA ILE A 57 4.97 -9.62 -6.48
C ILE A 57 4.60 -10.26 -5.14
N PRO A 58 5.53 -10.31 -4.16
CA PRO A 58 5.22 -10.90 -2.86
C PRO A 58 4.30 -9.99 -2.06
N PHE A 59 3.30 -10.60 -1.43
CA PHE A 59 2.38 -9.89 -0.54
C PHE A 59 2.88 -9.98 0.90
N LEU A 60 2.91 -8.84 1.57
CA LEU A 60 3.30 -8.79 2.97
C LEU A 60 2.22 -9.44 3.83
N PRO A 61 2.56 -10.43 4.69
CA PRO A 61 1.57 -11.01 5.59
C PRO A 61 0.93 -9.95 6.46
N ILE A 62 -0.39 -10.00 6.58
CA ILE A 62 -1.16 -8.99 7.31
C ILE A 62 -0.78 -8.91 8.79
N GLN A 63 -0.30 -10.03 9.34
CA GLN A 63 0.16 -10.09 10.74
C GLN A 63 1.32 -9.13 11.02
N PHE A 64 2.09 -8.76 10.01
CA PHE A 64 3.22 -7.82 10.17
C PHE A 64 2.75 -6.44 10.63
N PHE A 65 1.51 -6.05 10.31
CA PHE A 65 0.95 -4.80 10.81
C PHE A 65 0.70 -4.79 12.32
N LYS A 66 0.70 -5.96 12.95
CA LYS A 66 0.58 -6.11 14.41
C LYS A 66 1.92 -5.99 15.11
N THR A 67 3.00 -6.41 14.46
CA THR A 67 4.32 -6.57 15.09
C THR A 67 5.38 -5.63 14.55
N GLN A 68 5.15 -5.01 13.38
CA GLN A 68 6.12 -4.15 12.70
C GLN A 68 5.48 -2.81 12.38
N LYS A 69 6.29 -1.75 12.35
CA LYS A 69 5.85 -0.46 11.82
C LYS A 69 6.03 -0.48 10.30
N ILE A 70 4.91 -0.52 9.58
CA ILE A 70 4.91 -0.63 8.12
C ILE A 70 4.67 0.77 7.54
N ILE A 71 5.75 1.42 7.10
CA ILE A 71 5.71 2.73 6.45
C ILE A 71 6.69 2.77 5.29
N SER A 72 6.40 3.58 4.29
CA SER A 72 7.32 3.87 3.19
C SER A 72 7.97 5.22 3.43
N GLY A 73 9.31 5.21 3.50
CA GLY A 73 10.07 6.40 3.84
C GLY A 73 10.05 6.67 5.34
N ASP A 74 10.46 7.87 5.72
CA ASP A 74 10.51 8.33 7.09
C ASP A 74 9.62 9.57 7.21
N PHE A 75 8.60 9.51 8.07
CA PHE A 75 7.65 10.60 8.24
C PHE A 75 6.97 10.51 9.59
N GLU A 76 6.43 11.65 10.06
CA GLU A 76 5.48 11.65 11.15
C GLU A 76 4.09 11.37 10.59
N GLN A 77 3.39 10.41 11.21
CA GLN A 77 2.04 10.09 10.79
C GLN A 77 1.05 11.20 11.18
N GLU A 78 0.15 11.53 10.27
CA GLU A 78 -0.94 12.45 10.55
C GLU A 78 -2.00 11.78 11.41
N ILE A 79 -2.26 10.50 11.15
CA ILE A 79 -3.21 9.71 11.92
C ILE A 79 -2.78 8.24 11.91
N THR A 80 -3.15 7.51 12.97
CA THR A 80 -2.93 6.06 13.06
C THR A 80 -4.28 5.38 13.23
N PHE A 81 -4.59 4.44 12.32
CA PHE A 81 -5.74 3.58 12.46
C PHE A 81 -5.33 2.26 13.11
N SER A 82 -6.15 1.79 14.05
CA SER A 82 -5.95 0.49 14.69
C SER A 82 -7.14 -0.40 14.41
N SER A 83 -6.89 -1.70 14.19
CA SER A 83 -7.98 -2.68 14.09
C SER A 83 -8.64 -2.83 15.46
N SER A 84 -9.95 -3.08 15.49
CA SER A 84 -10.64 -3.47 16.72
C SER A 84 -10.18 -4.87 17.08
N GLY A 85 -9.50 -5.01 18.24
CA GLY A 85 -9.09 -6.29 18.75
C GLY A 85 -10.08 -6.83 19.77
N THR A 86 -10.14 -8.16 19.91
CA THR A 86 -10.77 -8.77 21.07
C THR A 86 -9.87 -8.49 22.28
N SER A 87 -10.46 -8.57 23.49
CA SER A 87 -9.72 -8.31 24.73
C SER A 87 -8.43 -9.13 24.79
N GLY A 88 -7.31 -8.47 24.98
CA GLY A 88 -5.99 -9.10 25.09
C GLY A 88 -5.28 -9.35 23.75
N ALA A 89 -5.90 -9.07 22.61
CA ALA A 89 -5.28 -9.25 21.30
C ALA A 89 -4.44 -8.03 20.92
N ILE A 90 -3.30 -8.28 20.25
CA ILE A 90 -2.50 -7.21 19.64
C ILE A 90 -3.23 -6.73 18.40
N THR A 91 -3.44 -5.40 18.30
CA THR A 91 -4.13 -4.80 17.15
C THR A 91 -3.15 -4.48 16.03
N SER A 92 -3.64 -4.52 14.77
CA SER A 92 -2.91 -3.98 13.63
C SER A 92 -2.90 -2.46 13.69
N LYS A 93 -1.79 -1.84 13.29
CA LYS A 93 -1.69 -0.38 13.23
C LYS A 93 -1.33 0.05 11.80
N HIS A 94 -2.06 1.04 11.30
CA HIS A 94 -1.88 1.59 9.97
C HIS A 94 -1.59 3.08 10.09
N TYR A 95 -0.40 3.48 9.69
CA TYR A 95 0.10 4.84 9.83
C TYR A 95 -0.13 5.59 8.53
N LEU A 96 -0.84 6.70 8.58
CA LEU A 96 -1.14 7.53 7.43
C LEU A 96 -0.32 8.82 7.48
N LYS A 97 0.47 9.04 6.45
CA LYS A 97 1.21 10.27 6.26
C LYS A 97 0.27 11.42 5.91
N ASP A 98 -0.72 11.14 5.06
CA ASP A 98 -1.65 12.13 4.52
C ASP A 98 -3.05 11.55 4.49
N VAL A 99 -3.91 12.06 5.38
CA VAL A 99 -5.29 11.59 5.48
C VAL A 99 -6.11 11.92 4.23
N ASN A 100 -5.70 12.92 3.45
CA ASN A 100 -6.41 13.28 2.22
C ASN A 100 -6.35 12.16 1.18
N VAL A 101 -5.25 11.40 1.13
CA VAL A 101 -5.14 10.23 0.24
C VAL A 101 -6.14 9.16 0.65
N TYR A 102 -6.29 8.93 1.95
CA TYR A 102 -7.27 7.97 2.46
C TYR A 102 -8.70 8.40 2.12
N GLU A 103 -9.03 9.67 2.35
CA GLU A 103 -10.37 10.22 2.01
C GLU A 103 -10.66 10.08 0.52
N LYS A 104 -9.71 10.43 -0.33
CA LYS A 104 -9.83 10.30 -1.78
C LYS A 104 -10.09 8.86 -2.19
N SER A 105 -9.42 7.90 -1.54
CA SER A 105 -9.57 6.49 -1.90
C SER A 105 -10.95 5.95 -1.53
N PHE A 106 -11.49 6.26 -0.33
CA PHE A 106 -12.80 5.75 0.03
C PHE A 106 -13.93 6.47 -0.73
N ILE A 107 -13.77 7.76 -1.04
CA ILE A 107 -14.76 8.49 -1.87
C ILE A 107 -14.81 7.87 -3.26
N LYS A 108 -13.67 7.62 -3.87
CA LYS A 108 -13.61 7.02 -5.20
C LYS A 108 -14.20 5.61 -5.21
N ALA A 109 -13.91 4.82 -4.18
CA ALA A 109 -14.50 3.48 -4.04
C ALA A 109 -16.02 3.56 -3.89
N PHE A 110 -16.52 4.48 -3.07
CA PHE A 110 -17.96 4.69 -2.88
C PHE A 110 -18.64 5.09 -4.21
N GLU A 111 -18.02 6.02 -4.95
CA GLU A 111 -18.57 6.47 -6.24
C GLU A 111 -18.63 5.36 -7.29
N SER A 112 -17.74 4.37 -7.22
CA SER A 112 -17.76 3.24 -8.16
C SER A 112 -18.99 2.35 -7.94
N PHE A 113 -19.52 2.28 -6.72
CA PHE A 113 -20.73 1.53 -6.39
C PHE A 113 -22.01 2.38 -6.47
N TYR A 114 -21.90 3.68 -6.23
CA TYR A 114 -23.03 4.61 -6.17
C TYR A 114 -22.74 5.86 -6.99
N PRO A 115 -22.66 5.77 -8.34
CA PRO A 115 -22.20 6.90 -9.15
C PRO A 115 -23.08 8.15 -9.10
N ASN A 116 -24.34 8.01 -8.66
CA ASN A 116 -25.30 9.11 -8.60
C ASN A 116 -25.66 9.52 -7.17
N TRP A 117 -24.77 9.31 -6.20
CA TRP A 117 -25.06 9.56 -4.80
C TRP A 117 -25.13 11.04 -4.42
N LYS A 118 -24.57 11.92 -5.25
CA LYS A 118 -24.56 13.37 -5.01
C LYS A 118 -25.93 14.01 -5.19
#